data_a87cac6bee464804d64be5c7c4304458
#
_entry.id   a87cac6bee464804d64be5c7c4304458
#
_cell.length_a   1.000
_cell.length_b   1.000
_cell.length_c   1.000
_cell.angle_alpha   90.00
_cell.angle_beta   90.00
_cell.angle_gamma   90.00
#
_symmetry.space_group_name_H-M   'P 1'
#
loop_
_entity.id
_entity.type
_entity.pdbx_description
1 polymer ?
#
loop_
_entity_poly.entity_id
_entity_poly.type
_entity_poly.pdbx_seq_one_letter_code
_entity_poly.pdbx_strand_id
1 'polypeptide(L)'
;GGAARGVAPSLLDAGIAELVVGNRTPERADALADALGEPKRAHSRYWDDLGNLGEFELIVNATSASRGGQGEFSLPFSITTSRTLAVDLNYGEAAIPFMAWARAANCRDVFDGLGMLVEQAAESFALWHGTRPDTDPVYAALRGHSAMLVTAD
;
A
#
# COMPACT_ATOMS: atom_id res chain seq x y z
N GLY A 1 -7.47 0.06 8.77
CA GLY A 1 -7.67 -1.40 8.68
C GLY A 1 -6.45 -2.15 9.18
N GLY A 2 -6.51 -3.50 9.19
CA GLY A 2 -5.42 -4.35 9.70
C GLY A 2 -4.10 -4.15 8.96
N ALA A 3 -4.14 -4.10 7.62
CA ALA A 3 -2.95 -3.90 6.81
C ALA A 3 -2.24 -2.57 7.13
N ALA A 4 -2.98 -1.47 7.26
CA ALA A 4 -2.40 -0.18 7.63
C ALA A 4 -1.76 -0.21 9.03
N ARG A 5 -2.38 -0.92 9.99
CA ARG A 5 -1.82 -1.09 11.34
C ARG A 5 -0.53 -1.92 11.37
N GLY A 6 -0.36 -2.84 10.44
CA GLY A 6 0.86 -3.62 10.29
C GLY A 6 1.98 -2.84 9.60
N VAL A 7 1.66 -2.13 8.51
CA VAL A 7 2.66 -1.44 7.68
C VAL A 7 3.17 -0.14 8.31
N ALA A 8 2.31 0.66 8.95
CA ALA A 8 2.67 1.97 9.45
C ALA A 8 3.83 1.95 10.48
N PRO A 9 3.84 1.07 11.51
CA PRO A 9 4.98 0.95 12.41
C PRO A 9 6.26 0.58 11.69
N SER A 10 6.20 -0.38 10.75
CA SER A 10 7.38 -0.85 10.01
C SER A 10 8.00 0.25 9.16
N LEU A 11 7.20 1.15 8.59
CA LEU A 11 7.70 2.31 7.85
C LEU A 11 8.41 3.29 8.78
N LEU A 12 7.86 3.55 9.96
CA LEU A 12 8.50 4.42 10.96
C LEU A 12 9.83 3.82 11.46
N ASP A 13 9.87 2.51 11.69
CA ASP A 13 11.08 1.77 12.09
C ASP A 13 12.13 1.77 10.98
N ALA A 14 11.72 1.78 9.71
CA ALA A 14 12.61 1.93 8.56
C ALA A 14 13.22 3.35 8.43
N GLY A 15 12.79 4.30 9.27
CA GLY A 15 13.41 5.61 9.38
C GLY A 15 12.85 6.67 8.45
N ILE A 16 11.61 6.53 7.96
CA ILE A 16 10.95 7.62 7.23
C ILE A 16 10.82 8.86 8.11
N ALA A 17 10.95 10.04 7.52
CA ALA A 17 10.89 11.30 8.26
C ALA A 17 9.48 11.64 8.71
N GLU A 18 8.48 11.39 7.85
CA GLU A 18 7.09 11.71 8.10
C GLU A 18 6.18 10.63 7.54
N LEU A 19 5.11 10.33 8.26
CA LEU A 19 4.01 9.46 7.85
C LEU A 19 2.69 10.23 7.92
N VAL A 20 2.01 10.35 6.80
CA VAL A 20 0.65 10.90 6.74
C VAL A 20 -0.34 9.77 6.55
N VAL A 21 -1.32 9.70 7.44
CA VAL A 21 -2.42 8.73 7.39
C VAL A 21 -3.67 9.42 6.89
N GLY A 22 -4.11 9.08 5.67
CA GLY A 22 -5.39 9.53 5.11
C GLY A 22 -6.46 8.44 5.17
N ASN A 23 -7.69 8.82 5.52
CA ASN A 23 -8.85 7.93 5.46
C ASN A 23 -10.11 8.75 5.16
N ARG A 24 -11.06 8.16 4.41
CA ARG A 24 -12.40 8.77 4.19
C ARG A 24 -13.21 8.95 5.48
N THR A 25 -12.90 8.17 6.51
CA THR A 25 -13.43 8.29 7.87
C THR A 25 -12.34 8.90 8.74
N PRO A 26 -12.42 10.21 9.08
CA PRO A 26 -11.36 10.93 9.79
C PRO A 26 -10.94 10.26 11.10
N GLU A 27 -11.90 9.80 11.90
CA GLU A 27 -11.66 9.18 13.19
C GLU A 27 -10.80 7.90 13.10
N ARG A 28 -10.82 7.22 11.94
CA ARG A 28 -9.97 6.05 11.70
C ARG A 28 -8.53 6.43 11.38
N ALA A 29 -8.32 7.58 10.75
CA ALA A 29 -6.98 8.12 10.52
C ALA A 29 -6.39 8.59 11.85
N ASP A 30 -7.15 9.35 12.64
CA ASP A 30 -6.75 9.84 13.96
C ASP A 30 -6.37 8.67 14.88
N ALA A 31 -7.26 7.68 15.02
CA ALA A 31 -7.01 6.52 15.86
C ALA A 31 -5.77 5.70 15.45
N LEU A 32 -5.40 5.69 14.16
CA LEU A 32 -4.16 5.06 13.73
C LEU A 32 -2.95 5.92 14.04
N ALA A 33 -2.98 7.21 13.75
CA ALA A 33 -1.89 8.13 14.06
C ALA A 33 -1.58 8.16 15.57
N ASP A 34 -2.62 8.23 16.40
CA ASP A 34 -2.49 8.21 17.87
C ASP A 34 -1.88 6.89 18.35
N ALA A 35 -2.33 5.75 17.79
CA ALA A 35 -1.84 4.43 18.18
C ALA A 35 -0.36 4.20 17.84
N LEU A 36 0.20 4.95 16.87
CA LEU A 36 1.61 4.89 16.52
C LEU A 36 2.52 5.53 17.59
N GLY A 37 1.99 6.44 18.41
CA GLY A 37 2.74 7.07 19.50
C GLY A 37 3.90 7.96 19.05
N GLU A 38 3.90 8.41 17.79
CA GLU A 38 4.96 9.20 17.16
C GLU A 38 4.44 10.58 16.70
N PRO A 39 3.97 11.45 17.64
CA PRO A 39 3.26 12.68 17.25
C PRO A 39 4.09 13.70 16.46
N LYS A 40 5.41 13.53 16.42
CA LYS A 40 6.31 14.37 15.62
C LYS A 40 6.47 13.89 14.20
N ARG A 41 6.14 12.62 13.91
CA ARG A 41 6.38 11.98 12.62
C ARG A 41 5.14 11.39 11.99
N ALA A 42 4.12 11.03 12.76
CA ALA A 42 2.88 10.42 12.29
C ALA A 42 1.70 11.36 12.48
N HIS A 43 1.05 11.72 11.39
CA HIS A 43 -0.05 12.67 11.38
C HIS A 43 -1.25 12.10 10.61
N SER A 44 -2.46 12.35 11.13
CA SER A 44 -3.70 12.14 10.37
C SER A 44 -4.00 13.35 9.48
N ARG A 45 -4.66 13.09 8.34
CA ARG A 45 -5.20 14.14 7.47
C ARG A 45 -6.54 13.69 6.90
N TYR A 46 -7.41 14.64 6.67
CA TYR A 46 -8.71 14.38 6.08
C TYR A 46 -8.56 14.18 4.58
N TRP A 47 -9.45 13.38 4.02
CA TRP A 47 -9.37 13.00 2.61
C TRP A 47 -9.40 14.20 1.67
N ASP A 48 -10.23 15.20 1.99
CA ASP A 48 -10.41 16.40 1.17
C ASP A 48 -9.18 17.34 1.22
N ASP A 49 -8.36 17.22 2.24
CA ASP A 49 -7.16 18.05 2.43
C ASP A 49 -5.92 17.46 1.74
N LEU A 50 -5.98 16.22 1.26
CA LEU A 50 -4.81 15.53 0.71
C LEU A 50 -4.13 16.30 -0.42
N GLY A 51 -4.92 17.01 -1.26
CA GLY A 51 -4.40 17.78 -2.38
C GLY A 51 -3.53 18.99 -2.01
N ASN A 52 -3.55 19.40 -0.74
CA ASN A 52 -2.82 20.56 -0.23
C ASN A 52 -1.56 20.19 0.57
N LEU A 53 -1.25 18.88 0.69
CA LEU A 53 -0.15 18.41 1.55
C LEU A 53 1.23 18.47 0.89
N GLY A 54 1.27 18.69 -0.43
CA GLY A 54 2.52 18.59 -1.19
C GLY A 54 2.80 17.15 -1.63
N GLU A 55 4.02 16.91 -2.04
CA GLU A 55 4.46 15.71 -2.74
C GLU A 55 4.99 14.66 -1.75
N PHE A 56 4.71 13.38 -2.03
CA PHE A 56 5.20 12.25 -1.26
C PHE A 56 6.13 11.37 -2.10
N GLU A 57 7.18 10.85 -1.47
CA GLU A 57 8.12 9.90 -2.08
C GLU A 57 7.54 8.48 -2.15
N LEU A 58 6.65 8.14 -1.20
CA LEU A 58 5.98 6.85 -1.12
C LEU A 58 4.49 7.04 -0.83
N ILE A 59 3.64 6.41 -1.63
CA ILE A 59 2.20 6.34 -1.39
C ILE A 59 1.79 4.88 -1.27
N VAL A 60 1.17 4.53 -0.13
CA VAL A 60 0.72 3.16 0.15
C VAL A 60 -0.80 3.13 0.24
N ASN A 61 -1.45 2.37 -0.62
CA ASN A 61 -2.87 2.06 -0.50
C ASN A 61 -3.07 0.86 0.42
N ALA A 62 -3.54 1.11 1.64
CA ALA A 62 -3.89 0.09 2.62
C ALA A 62 -5.41 -0.02 2.84
N THR A 63 -6.20 0.46 1.88
CA THR A 63 -7.66 0.45 1.96
C THR A 63 -8.26 -0.78 1.29
N SER A 64 -9.49 -1.12 1.65
CA SER A 64 -10.30 -2.11 0.94
C SER A 64 -11.23 -1.48 -0.10
N ALA A 65 -11.03 -0.22 -0.44
CA ALA A 65 -11.93 0.55 -1.30
C ALA A 65 -12.11 -0.06 -2.70
N SER A 66 -11.07 -0.72 -3.21
CA SER A 66 -11.08 -1.38 -4.51
C SER A 66 -11.79 -2.74 -4.53
N ARG A 67 -12.10 -3.35 -3.37
CA ARG A 67 -12.70 -4.68 -3.28
C ARG A 67 -14.20 -4.73 -3.63
N GLY A 68 -14.84 -3.59 -3.81
CA GLY A 68 -16.27 -3.48 -4.09
C GLY A 68 -16.62 -3.31 -5.57
N GLY A 69 -15.67 -3.32 -6.48
CA GLY A 69 -15.89 -3.35 -7.94
C GLY A 69 -16.62 -2.14 -8.56
N GLN A 70 -16.97 -1.14 -7.77
CA GLN A 70 -17.73 0.03 -8.21
C GLN A 70 -17.21 1.31 -7.55
N GLY A 71 -16.05 1.79 -7.99
CA GLY A 71 -15.58 3.08 -7.57
C GLY A 71 -14.25 3.41 -8.22
N GLU A 72 -14.21 4.50 -8.93
CA GLU A 72 -12.97 5.07 -9.41
C GLU A 72 -12.09 5.42 -8.20
N PHE A 73 -10.89 4.83 -8.12
CA PHE A 73 -9.93 5.23 -7.11
C PHE A 73 -9.39 6.60 -7.51
N SER A 74 -9.65 7.61 -6.71
CA SER A 74 -9.25 8.97 -7.01
C SER A 74 -8.51 9.59 -5.83
N LEU A 75 -7.26 9.96 -6.08
CA LEU A 75 -6.46 10.84 -5.24
C LEU A 75 -5.98 12.02 -6.09
N PRO A 76 -5.73 13.19 -5.48
CA PRO A 76 -5.18 14.32 -6.22
C PRO A 76 -3.79 13.99 -6.76
N PHE A 77 -3.51 14.35 -8.02
CA PHE A 77 -2.19 14.14 -8.63
C PHE A 77 -1.10 15.03 -8.00
N SER A 78 -1.51 16.12 -7.34
CA SER A 78 -0.60 17.04 -6.65
C SER A 78 0.23 16.40 -5.52
N ILE A 79 -0.14 15.20 -5.07
CA ILE A 79 0.61 14.46 -4.04
C ILE A 79 1.74 13.59 -4.61
N THR A 80 1.90 13.57 -5.95
CA THR A 80 2.88 12.72 -6.63
C THR A 80 3.90 13.52 -7.42
N THR A 81 5.05 12.91 -7.65
CA THR A 81 6.05 13.34 -8.63
C THR A 81 6.51 12.15 -9.47
N SER A 82 7.32 12.42 -10.49
CA SER A 82 8.01 11.36 -11.28
C SER A 82 9.04 10.55 -10.47
N ARG A 83 9.19 10.80 -9.19
CA ARG A 83 10.04 10.04 -8.25
C ARG A 83 9.22 9.24 -7.24
N THR A 84 7.91 9.48 -7.16
CA THR A 84 7.02 8.79 -6.22
C THR A 84 6.95 7.30 -6.52
N LEU A 85 7.06 6.48 -5.46
CA LEU A 85 6.74 5.07 -5.48
C LEU A 85 5.28 4.89 -5.03
N ALA A 86 4.52 4.07 -5.74
CA ALA A 86 3.15 3.76 -5.38
C ALA A 86 3.00 2.25 -5.12
N VAL A 87 2.47 1.90 -3.97
CA VAL A 87 2.31 0.51 -3.51
C VAL A 87 0.87 0.26 -3.11
N ASP A 88 0.20 -0.71 -3.74
CA ASP A 88 -1.07 -1.22 -3.24
C ASP A 88 -0.82 -2.46 -2.38
N LEU A 89 -1.42 -2.54 -1.20
CA LEU A 89 -1.39 -3.76 -0.38
C LEU A 89 -2.42 -4.80 -0.83
N ASN A 90 -3.32 -4.46 -1.75
CA ASN A 90 -4.12 -5.42 -2.49
C ASN A 90 -3.32 -5.94 -3.71
N TYR A 91 -3.73 -7.10 -4.24
CA TYR A 91 -3.16 -7.70 -5.44
C TYR A 91 -4.27 -8.20 -6.38
N GLY A 92 -3.88 -8.55 -7.62
CA GLY A 92 -4.82 -8.98 -8.65
C GLY A 92 -5.80 -7.85 -9.03
N GLU A 93 -7.05 -8.21 -9.33
CA GLU A 93 -8.08 -7.25 -9.77
C GLU A 93 -8.32 -6.12 -8.77
N ALA A 94 -8.21 -6.39 -7.48
CA ALA A 94 -8.41 -5.39 -6.44
C ALA A 94 -7.35 -4.28 -6.44
N ALA A 95 -6.18 -4.50 -7.03
CA ALA A 95 -5.12 -3.49 -7.15
C ALA A 95 -5.27 -2.62 -8.40
N ILE A 96 -6.03 -3.04 -9.41
CA ILE A 96 -6.12 -2.39 -10.72
C ILE A 96 -6.47 -0.89 -10.60
N PRO A 97 -7.50 -0.47 -9.85
CA PRO A 97 -7.88 0.94 -9.80
C PRO A 97 -6.76 1.85 -9.25
N PHE A 98 -6.11 1.44 -8.16
CA PHE A 98 -5.00 2.20 -7.60
C PHE A 98 -3.79 2.23 -8.53
N MET A 99 -3.43 1.09 -9.12
CA MET A 99 -2.30 1.01 -10.06
C MET A 99 -2.56 1.85 -11.31
N ALA A 100 -3.78 1.90 -11.82
CA ALA A 100 -4.16 2.75 -12.95
C ALA A 100 -4.03 4.23 -12.60
N TRP A 101 -4.53 4.64 -11.42
CA TRP A 101 -4.35 5.99 -10.91
C TRP A 101 -2.87 6.35 -10.77
N ALA A 102 -2.05 5.49 -10.17
CA ALA A 102 -0.64 5.77 -9.94
C ALA A 102 0.16 5.94 -11.25
N ARG A 103 -0.18 5.15 -12.28
CA ARG A 103 0.40 5.31 -13.61
C ARG A 103 -0.04 6.62 -14.27
N ALA A 104 -1.33 6.97 -14.17
CA ALA A 104 -1.85 8.25 -14.68
C ALA A 104 -1.24 9.45 -13.95
N ALA A 105 -0.92 9.31 -12.66
CA ALA A 105 -0.21 10.30 -11.85
C ALA A 105 1.31 10.37 -12.13
N ASN A 106 1.80 9.58 -13.09
CA ASN A 106 3.22 9.51 -13.48
C ASN A 106 4.18 9.13 -12.33
N CYS A 107 3.74 8.24 -11.43
CA CYS A 107 4.61 7.66 -10.40
C CYS A 107 5.75 6.87 -11.07
N ARG A 108 6.94 6.90 -10.45
CA ARG A 108 8.15 6.23 -10.97
C ARG A 108 7.97 4.72 -11.10
N ASP A 109 7.49 4.11 -10.03
CA ASP A 109 7.23 2.67 -9.97
C ASP A 109 5.89 2.41 -9.27
N VAL A 110 5.20 1.38 -9.72
CA VAL A 110 3.88 1.00 -9.21
C VAL A 110 3.87 -0.49 -8.91
N PHE A 111 3.63 -0.84 -7.66
CA PHE A 111 3.63 -2.22 -7.16
C PHE A 111 2.27 -2.61 -6.59
N ASP A 112 1.89 -3.86 -6.79
CA ASP A 112 0.78 -4.47 -6.06
C ASP A 112 1.26 -5.24 -4.82
N GLY A 113 0.32 -5.75 -4.02
CA GLY A 113 0.60 -6.42 -2.76
C GLY A 113 1.02 -7.88 -2.87
N LEU A 114 1.23 -8.44 -4.06
CA LEU A 114 1.60 -9.86 -4.19
C LEU A 114 2.93 -10.17 -3.52
N GLY A 115 3.93 -9.29 -3.69
CA GLY A 115 5.23 -9.43 -3.01
C GLY A 115 5.07 -9.46 -1.50
N MET A 116 4.31 -8.51 -0.95
CA MET A 116 4.01 -8.47 0.49
C MET A 116 3.32 -9.76 0.98
N LEU A 117 2.37 -10.30 0.20
CA LEU A 117 1.68 -11.55 0.53
C LEU A 117 2.66 -12.71 0.67
N VAL A 118 3.60 -12.84 -0.27
CA VAL A 118 4.62 -13.91 -0.28
C VAL A 118 5.59 -13.75 0.89
N GLU A 119 6.11 -12.54 1.08
CA GLU A 119 7.08 -12.27 2.14
C GLU A 119 6.50 -12.49 3.54
N GLN A 120 5.28 -11.99 3.82
CA GLN A 120 4.64 -12.20 5.12
C GLN A 120 4.31 -13.68 5.39
N ALA A 121 4.03 -14.46 4.35
CA ALA A 121 3.84 -15.90 4.49
C ALA A 121 5.15 -16.61 4.82
N ALA A 122 6.26 -16.19 4.21
CA ALA A 122 7.60 -16.72 4.52
C ALA A 122 8.03 -16.43 5.95
N GLU A 123 7.75 -15.22 6.47
CA GLU A 123 8.00 -14.89 7.88
C GLU A 123 7.15 -15.75 8.83
N SER A 124 5.88 -15.93 8.52
CA SER A 124 4.99 -16.80 9.32
C SER A 124 5.49 -18.24 9.32
N PHE A 125 5.93 -18.74 8.17
CA PHE A 125 6.51 -20.07 8.05
C PHE A 125 7.79 -20.21 8.89
N ALA A 126 8.66 -19.21 8.84
CA ALA A 126 9.88 -19.18 9.64
C ALA A 126 9.60 -19.23 11.15
N LEU A 127 8.59 -18.50 11.61
CA LEU A 127 8.17 -18.53 13.01
C LEU A 127 7.65 -19.90 13.45
N TRP A 128 6.95 -20.62 12.57
CA TRP A 128 6.37 -21.93 12.90
C TRP A 128 7.35 -23.08 12.75
N HIS A 129 8.28 -22.99 11.79
CA HIS A 129 9.15 -24.10 11.39
C HIS A 129 10.64 -23.85 11.64
N GLY A 130 11.02 -22.65 12.09
CA GLY A 130 12.42 -22.29 12.37
C GLY A 130 13.29 -22.09 11.13
N THR A 131 12.70 -22.12 9.93
CA THR A 131 13.44 -21.96 8.66
C THR A 131 12.65 -21.06 7.72
N ARG A 132 13.30 -20.03 7.19
CA ARG A 132 12.70 -19.14 6.19
C ARG A 132 12.84 -19.73 4.80
N PRO A 133 11.75 -19.97 4.05
CA PRO A 133 11.82 -20.46 2.68
C PRO A 133 12.32 -19.39 1.72
N ASP A 134 12.84 -19.81 0.57
CA ASP A 134 13.11 -18.92 -0.56
C ASP A 134 11.78 -18.45 -1.17
N THR A 135 11.61 -17.15 -1.28
CA THR A 135 10.38 -16.52 -1.76
C THR A 135 10.34 -16.28 -3.26
N ASP A 136 11.51 -16.21 -3.92
CA ASP A 136 11.61 -15.89 -5.35
C ASP A 136 10.85 -16.87 -6.25
N PRO A 137 10.99 -18.20 -6.08
CA PRO A 137 10.27 -19.17 -6.90
C PRO A 137 8.75 -19.10 -6.70
N VAL A 138 8.31 -18.85 -5.46
CA VAL A 138 6.88 -18.72 -5.12
C VAL A 138 6.29 -17.48 -5.78
N TYR A 139 6.98 -16.35 -5.65
CA TYR A 139 6.57 -15.11 -6.28
C TYR A 139 6.47 -15.23 -7.81
N ALA A 140 7.48 -15.83 -8.45
CA ALA A 140 7.50 -16.04 -9.89
C ALA A 140 6.34 -16.93 -10.36
N ALA A 141 6.05 -18.03 -9.64
CA ALA A 141 4.93 -18.92 -9.94
C ALA A 141 3.58 -18.22 -9.84
N LEU A 142 3.36 -17.43 -8.78
CA LEU A 142 2.10 -16.70 -8.58
C LEU A 142 1.93 -15.58 -9.63
N ARG A 143 3.00 -14.89 -10.02
CA ARG A 143 2.97 -13.90 -11.11
C ARG A 143 2.62 -14.53 -12.44
N GLY A 144 3.19 -15.68 -12.76
CA GLY A 144 2.88 -16.43 -13.98
C GLY A 144 1.40 -16.84 -14.05
N HIS A 145 0.82 -17.30 -12.95
CA HIS A 145 -0.61 -17.64 -12.85
C HIS A 145 -1.51 -16.42 -13.07
N SER A 146 -1.19 -15.28 -12.44
CA SER A 146 -1.97 -14.05 -12.60
C SER A 146 -1.95 -13.54 -14.04
N ALA A 147 -0.81 -13.65 -14.73
CA ALA A 147 -0.69 -13.26 -16.14
C ALA A 147 -1.52 -14.15 -17.08
N MET A 148 -1.62 -15.43 -16.80
CA MET A 148 -2.44 -16.37 -17.60
C MET A 148 -3.95 -16.08 -17.47
N LEU A 149 -4.42 -15.68 -16.31
CA LEU A 149 -5.83 -15.35 -16.09
C LEU A 149 -6.26 -14.08 -16.85
N VAL A 150 -5.35 -13.13 -17.02
CA VAL A 150 -5.62 -11.86 -17.75
C VAL A 150 -5.60 -12.05 -19.26
N THR A 151 -4.95 -13.10 -19.78
CA THR A 151 -4.85 -13.38 -21.24
C THR A 151 -5.89 -14.39 -21.72
N ALA A 152 -6.74 -14.91 -20.86
CA ALA A 152 -7.75 -15.93 -21.20
C ALA A 152 -9.13 -15.36 -21.58
N ASP A 153 -9.29 -14.04 -21.55
CA ASP A 153 -10.44 -13.27 -22.06
C ASP A 153 -10.04 -12.58 -23.38
#